data_7a47d6766fb96ce482beb510373f6531
#
_entry.id   7a47d6766fb96ce482beb510373f6531
#
_cell.length_a   1.000
_cell.length_b   1.000
_cell.length_c   1.000
_cell.angle_alpha   90.00
_cell.angle_beta   90.00
_cell.angle_gamma   90.00
#
_symmetry.space_group_name_H-M   'P 1'
#
loop_
_entity.id
_entity.type
_entity.pdbx_description
1 polymer ?
#
loop_
_entity_poly.entity_id
_entity_poly.type
_entity_poly.pdbx_seq_one_letter_code
_entity_poly.pdbx_strand_id
1 'polypeptide(L)'
;MNLTDIYSLYRDDPPCSWEYKDTSRGEDDLRRTVFARWEDQGLAIKIACNDFTTPHRVEIWRKTAAAYKAMGYHCPQIIASRHGNAAEAVDYEGRPCVVYAEELARLQTAEQLGERAILQNGRYIYHDDA
;
A
#
# COMPACT_ATOMS: atom_id res chain seq x y z
N MET A 1 -17.71 -1.74 -5.59
CA MET A 1 -16.37 -2.14 -6.02
C MET A 1 -15.98 -3.40 -5.27
N ASN A 2 -15.39 -4.34 -5.91
CA ASN A 2 -14.94 -5.58 -5.30
C ASN A 2 -13.40 -5.68 -5.30
N LEU A 3 -12.89 -6.74 -4.69
CA LEU A 3 -11.45 -6.92 -4.52
C LEU A 3 -10.69 -7.00 -5.85
N THR A 4 -11.30 -7.59 -6.87
CA THR A 4 -10.66 -7.76 -8.19
C THR A 4 -10.61 -6.47 -9.00
N ASP A 5 -11.41 -5.47 -8.66
CA ASP A 5 -11.47 -4.19 -9.36
C ASP A 5 -10.67 -3.09 -8.68
N ILE A 6 -10.20 -3.34 -7.45
CA ILE A 6 -9.60 -2.29 -6.62
C ILE A 6 -8.34 -1.67 -7.25
N TYR A 7 -7.58 -2.44 -8.03
CA TYR A 7 -6.38 -1.93 -8.69
C TYR A 7 -6.71 -0.82 -9.71
N SER A 8 -7.93 -0.82 -10.25
CA SER A 8 -8.35 0.15 -11.26
C SER A 8 -8.36 1.60 -10.77
N LEU A 9 -8.33 1.80 -9.45
CA LEU A 9 -8.15 3.13 -8.87
C LEU A 9 -6.75 3.70 -9.17
N TYR A 10 -5.80 2.85 -9.52
CA TYR A 10 -4.39 3.22 -9.71
C TYR A 10 -3.88 2.99 -11.12
N ARG A 11 -4.31 1.92 -11.79
CA ARG A 11 -3.82 1.56 -13.13
C ARG A 11 -4.95 1.00 -14.00
N ASP A 12 -4.83 1.22 -15.31
CA ASP A 12 -5.73 0.66 -16.32
C ASP A 12 -5.49 -0.83 -16.57
N ASP A 13 -4.22 -1.24 -16.51
CA ASP A 13 -3.81 -2.61 -16.80
C ASP A 13 -3.92 -3.49 -15.55
N PRO A 14 -4.38 -4.73 -15.71
CA PRO A 14 -4.45 -5.65 -14.58
C PRO A 14 -3.03 -6.03 -14.11
N PRO A 15 -2.87 -6.32 -12.81
CA PRO A 15 -1.57 -6.77 -12.29
C PRO A 15 -1.21 -8.16 -12.84
N CYS A 16 0.09 -8.44 -12.94
CA CYS A 16 0.60 -9.76 -13.31
C CYS A 16 0.32 -10.80 -12.22
N SER A 17 0.34 -10.36 -10.98
CA SER A 17 -0.01 -11.17 -9.81
C SER A 17 -0.59 -10.31 -8.72
N TRP A 18 -1.39 -10.91 -7.87
CA TRP A 18 -1.88 -10.25 -6.68
C TRP A 18 -2.13 -11.26 -5.57
N GLU A 19 -1.93 -10.81 -4.34
CA GLU A 19 -2.20 -11.55 -3.13
C GLU A 19 -3.11 -10.72 -2.22
N TYR A 20 -3.90 -11.39 -1.43
CA TYR A 20 -4.85 -10.78 -0.52
C TYR A 20 -4.58 -11.19 0.90
N LYS A 21 -4.64 -10.23 1.81
CA LYS A 21 -4.50 -10.48 3.23
C LYS A 21 -5.56 -9.72 4.02
N ASP A 22 -6.29 -10.44 4.87
CA ASP A 22 -7.24 -9.84 5.80
C ASP A 22 -6.55 -9.63 7.15
N THR A 23 -6.45 -8.37 7.55
CA THR A 23 -5.86 -7.96 8.84
C THR A 23 -6.88 -7.26 9.72
N SER A 24 -8.16 -7.52 9.48
CA SER A 24 -9.26 -6.93 10.25
C SER A 24 -9.14 -7.27 11.74
N ARG A 25 -9.50 -6.31 12.58
CA ARG A 25 -9.40 -6.41 14.04
C ARG A 25 -10.76 -6.48 14.73
N GLY A 26 -11.79 -6.90 14.03
CA GLY A 26 -13.16 -6.99 14.52
C GLY A 26 -14.16 -6.52 13.48
N GLU A 27 -15.45 -6.61 13.81
CA GLU A 27 -16.54 -6.25 12.88
C GLU A 27 -16.52 -4.76 12.52
N ASP A 28 -16.08 -3.91 13.45
CA ASP A 28 -16.03 -2.46 13.27
C ASP A 28 -14.66 -1.96 12.75
N ASP A 29 -13.72 -2.84 12.51
CA ASP A 29 -12.40 -2.49 12.04
C ASP A 29 -11.97 -3.42 10.91
N LEU A 30 -12.59 -3.24 9.76
CA LEU A 30 -12.22 -3.98 8.56
C LEU A 30 -10.92 -3.41 7.98
N ARG A 31 -9.95 -4.29 7.78
CA ARG A 31 -8.67 -3.96 7.15
C ARG A 31 -8.27 -5.07 6.21
N ARG A 32 -8.10 -4.75 4.94
CA ARG A 32 -7.66 -5.69 3.91
C ARG A 32 -6.54 -5.06 3.10
N THR A 33 -5.60 -5.88 2.67
CA THR A 33 -4.50 -5.45 1.82
C THR A 33 -4.41 -6.34 0.60
N VAL A 34 -4.34 -5.72 -0.56
CA VAL A 34 -4.07 -6.37 -1.83
C VAL A 34 -2.65 -5.99 -2.25
N PHE A 35 -1.78 -6.99 -2.36
CA PHE A 35 -0.44 -6.82 -2.91
C PHE A 35 -0.51 -7.08 -4.41
N ALA A 36 -0.52 -6.03 -5.20
CA ALA A 36 -0.63 -6.11 -6.64
C ALA A 36 0.73 -5.80 -7.28
N ARG A 37 1.13 -6.63 -8.23
CA ARG A 37 2.42 -6.51 -8.91
C ARG A 37 2.26 -6.44 -10.41
N TRP A 38 2.94 -5.45 -10.98
CA TRP A 38 3.16 -5.29 -12.41
C TRP A 38 4.66 -5.46 -12.67
N GLU A 39 5.07 -5.53 -13.93
CA GLU A 39 6.49 -5.63 -14.27
C GLU A 39 7.32 -4.45 -13.77
N ASP A 40 6.72 -3.27 -13.78
CA ASP A 40 7.38 -2.00 -13.46
C ASP A 40 7.02 -1.44 -12.09
N GLN A 41 6.05 -2.05 -11.38
CA GLN A 41 5.53 -1.48 -10.13
C GLN A 41 4.92 -2.54 -9.23
N GLY A 42 5.04 -2.33 -7.92
CA GLY A 42 4.29 -3.06 -6.92
C GLY A 42 3.54 -2.10 -6.00
N LEU A 43 2.31 -2.43 -5.66
CA LEU A 43 1.47 -1.65 -4.76
C LEU A 43 0.90 -2.52 -3.66
N ALA A 44 0.91 -2.01 -2.43
CA ALA A 44 0.07 -2.51 -1.35
C ALA A 44 -1.17 -1.62 -1.27
N ILE A 45 -2.27 -2.11 -1.80
CA ILE A 45 -3.54 -1.38 -1.83
C ILE A 45 -4.30 -1.74 -0.57
N LYS A 46 -4.52 -0.75 0.28
CA LYS A 46 -5.16 -0.93 1.58
C LYS A 46 -6.60 -0.46 1.54
N ILE A 47 -7.47 -1.32 2.03
CA ILE A 47 -8.92 -1.07 2.12
C ILE A 47 -9.27 -1.07 3.60
N ALA A 48 -9.80 0.03 4.09
CA ALA A 48 -10.13 0.18 5.50
C ALA A 48 -11.53 0.73 5.69
N CYS A 49 -12.27 0.10 6.58
CA CYS A 49 -13.55 0.59 7.06
C CYS A 49 -13.47 0.66 8.58
N ASN A 50 -13.12 1.84 9.10
CA ASN A 50 -13.03 2.13 10.52
C ASN A 50 -13.08 3.65 10.72
N ASP A 51 -13.26 4.11 11.95
CA ASP A 51 -13.34 5.53 12.25
C ASP A 51 -12.00 6.26 12.19
N PHE A 52 -10.93 5.50 12.20
CA PHE A 52 -9.57 6.02 12.24
C PHE A 52 -9.02 6.38 10.85
N THR A 53 -9.32 5.57 9.84
CA THR A 53 -8.81 5.77 8.49
C THR A 53 -9.74 6.66 7.69
N THR A 54 -9.34 7.91 7.51
CA THR A 54 -10.08 8.91 6.74
C THR A 54 -9.20 9.46 5.63
N PRO A 55 -9.78 10.00 4.54
CA PRO A 55 -9.00 10.63 3.48
C PRO A 55 -8.08 11.74 4.00
N HIS A 56 -8.54 12.51 4.97
CA HIS A 56 -7.74 13.56 5.59
C HIS A 56 -6.52 13.01 6.31
N ARG A 57 -6.67 11.94 7.09
CA ARG A 57 -5.55 11.30 7.78
C ARG A 57 -4.57 10.66 6.82
N VAL A 58 -5.06 10.04 5.77
CA VAL A 58 -4.19 9.45 4.74
C VAL A 58 -3.34 10.54 4.07
N GLU A 59 -3.92 11.71 3.79
CA GLU A 59 -3.16 12.84 3.25
C GLU A 59 -2.05 13.31 4.21
N ILE A 60 -2.33 13.33 5.51
CA ILE A 60 -1.32 13.61 6.53
C ILE A 60 -0.21 12.55 6.50
N TRP A 61 -0.56 11.28 6.43
CA TRP A 61 0.41 10.18 6.35
C TRP A 61 1.27 10.28 5.10
N ARG A 62 0.66 10.65 3.97
CA ARG A 62 1.39 10.86 2.71
C ARG A 62 2.46 11.94 2.85
N LYS A 63 2.09 13.07 3.41
CA LYS A 63 3.03 14.18 3.65
C LYS A 63 4.12 13.80 4.64
N THR A 64 3.78 13.08 5.68
CA THR A 64 4.74 12.59 6.69
C THR A 64 5.74 11.63 6.06
N ALA A 65 5.26 10.66 5.27
CA ALA A 65 6.14 9.71 4.58
C ALA A 65 7.08 10.42 3.60
N ALA A 66 6.57 11.41 2.87
CA ALA A 66 7.39 12.21 1.95
C ALA A 66 8.46 13.01 2.69
N ALA A 67 8.12 13.56 3.86
CA ALA A 67 9.08 14.29 4.70
C ALA A 67 10.20 13.37 5.21
N TYR A 68 9.86 12.17 5.66
CA TYR A 68 10.86 11.19 6.08
C TYR A 68 11.79 10.79 4.93
N LYS A 69 11.23 10.58 3.74
CA LYS A 69 12.03 10.28 2.55
C LYS A 69 13.01 11.41 2.24
N ALA A 70 12.56 12.67 2.33
CA ALA A 70 13.41 13.84 2.11
C ALA A 70 14.55 13.94 3.11
N MET A 71 14.38 13.39 4.32
CA MET A 71 15.42 13.31 5.34
C MET A 71 16.34 12.09 5.21
N GLY A 72 16.14 11.26 4.18
CA GLY A 72 16.95 10.08 3.93
C GLY A 72 16.45 8.80 4.58
N TYR A 73 15.29 8.80 5.20
CA TYR A 73 14.71 7.59 5.76
C TYR A 73 13.96 6.79 4.70
N HIS A 74 14.03 5.46 4.81
CA HIS A 74 13.20 4.57 3.99
C HIS A 74 11.82 4.47 4.62
N CYS A 75 10.83 4.98 3.92
CA CYS A 75 9.45 4.96 4.35
C CYS A 75 8.57 4.64 3.14
N PRO A 76 7.63 3.69 3.25
CA PRO A 76 6.69 3.43 2.16
C PRO A 76 5.94 4.70 1.79
N GLN A 77 5.97 5.06 0.51
CA GLN A 77 5.29 6.25 0.01
C GLN A 77 3.86 5.92 -0.39
N ILE A 78 2.95 6.80 -0.04
CA ILE A 78 1.56 6.70 -0.47
C ILE A 78 1.45 7.24 -1.89
N ILE A 79 0.92 6.41 -2.79
CA ILE A 79 0.76 6.72 -4.20
C ILE A 79 -0.61 7.33 -4.43
N ALA A 80 -0.66 8.41 -5.20
CA ALA A 80 -1.94 9.01 -5.59
C ALA A 80 -2.71 8.07 -6.52
N SER A 81 -4.04 8.09 -6.38
CA SER A 81 -4.94 7.43 -7.32
C SER A 81 -4.87 8.08 -8.71
N ARG A 82 -5.52 7.47 -9.68
CA ARG A 82 -5.64 8.04 -11.03
C ARG A 82 -6.32 9.40 -11.04
N HIS A 83 -7.11 9.72 -10.03
CA HIS A 83 -7.76 11.01 -9.86
C HIS A 83 -6.88 12.03 -9.10
N GLY A 84 -5.67 11.64 -8.71
CA GLY A 84 -4.75 12.52 -7.99
C GLY A 84 -4.99 12.60 -6.49
N ASN A 85 -5.79 11.71 -5.91
CA ASN A 85 -6.11 11.69 -4.49
C ASN A 85 -5.22 10.71 -3.72
N ALA A 86 -4.80 11.10 -2.52
CA ALA A 86 -4.05 10.20 -1.63
C ALA A 86 -4.90 9.01 -1.18
N ALA A 87 -6.19 9.21 -1.02
CA ALA A 87 -7.15 8.17 -0.66
C ALA A 87 -8.46 8.38 -1.41
N GLU A 88 -9.15 7.27 -1.66
CA GLU A 88 -10.45 7.25 -2.31
C GLU A 88 -11.50 6.69 -1.35
N ALA A 89 -12.65 7.38 -1.27
CA ALA A 89 -13.81 6.85 -0.57
C ALA A 89 -14.61 6.01 -1.58
N VAL A 90 -14.78 4.72 -1.28
CA VAL A 90 -15.44 3.78 -2.18
C VAL A 90 -16.46 2.95 -1.43
N ASP A 91 -17.44 2.43 -2.15
CA ASP A 91 -18.28 1.34 -1.65
C ASP A 91 -17.56 0.03 -1.98
N TYR A 92 -17.19 -0.69 -0.93
CA TYR A 92 -16.53 -1.97 -1.03
C TYR A 92 -17.41 -3.03 -0.39
N GLU A 93 -17.93 -3.94 -1.22
CA GLU A 93 -18.83 -5.02 -0.77
C GLU A 93 -20.00 -4.51 0.09
N GLY A 94 -20.60 -3.39 -0.29
CA GLY A 94 -21.74 -2.80 0.40
C GLY A 94 -21.38 -1.95 1.62
N ARG A 95 -20.10 -1.68 1.87
CA ARG A 95 -19.63 -0.84 2.98
C ARG A 95 -18.89 0.39 2.46
N PRO A 96 -19.09 1.56 3.07
CA PRO A 96 -18.26 2.72 2.77
C PRO A 96 -16.85 2.49 3.34
N CYS A 97 -15.86 2.44 2.45
CA CYS A 97 -14.47 2.21 2.81
C CYS A 97 -13.57 3.31 2.27
N VAL A 98 -12.39 3.41 2.86
CA VAL A 98 -11.31 4.27 2.37
C VAL A 98 -10.21 3.39 1.82
N VAL A 99 -9.75 3.70 0.62
CA VAL A 99 -8.70 2.97 -0.07
C VAL A 99 -7.52 3.88 -0.29
N TYR A 100 -6.33 3.39 0.03
CA TYR A 100 -5.08 4.06 -0.28
C TYR A 100 -4.02 3.01 -0.62
N ALA A 101 -2.96 3.42 -1.31
CA ALA A 101 -1.92 2.49 -1.74
C ALA A 101 -0.55 2.98 -1.32
N GLU A 102 0.27 2.05 -0.88
CA GLU A 102 1.69 2.26 -0.62
C GLU A 102 2.51 1.59 -1.72
N GLU A 103 3.57 2.27 -2.15
CA GLU A 103 4.51 1.69 -3.09
C GLU A 103 5.29 0.57 -2.42
N LEU A 104 5.29 -0.61 -3.04
CA LEU A 104 6.15 -1.70 -2.62
C LEU A 104 7.54 -1.47 -3.20
N ALA A 105 8.57 -1.72 -2.38
CA ALA A 105 9.92 -1.80 -2.88
C ALA A 105 9.98 -2.86 -3.99
N ARG A 106 10.79 -2.61 -5.03
CA ARG A 106 11.04 -3.62 -6.06
C ARG A 106 11.49 -4.90 -5.38
N LEU A 107 10.88 -6.03 -5.75
CA LEU A 107 11.36 -7.32 -5.35
C LEU A 107 12.74 -7.53 -5.97
N GLN A 108 13.74 -7.20 -5.18
CA GLN A 108 15.06 -7.70 -5.43
C GLN A 108 15.15 -9.07 -4.78
N THR A 109 15.77 -10.02 -5.47
CA THR A 109 16.04 -11.32 -4.87
C THR A 109 16.98 -11.14 -3.68
N ALA A 110 16.98 -12.10 -2.76
CA ALA A 110 17.93 -12.07 -1.64
C ALA A 110 19.39 -11.94 -2.11
N GLU A 111 19.70 -12.50 -3.28
CA GLU A 111 21.02 -12.37 -3.91
C GLU A 111 21.30 -10.95 -4.38
N GLN A 112 20.33 -10.26 -4.95
CA GLN A 112 20.48 -8.88 -5.41
C GLN A 112 20.60 -7.90 -4.24
N LEU A 113 19.93 -8.19 -3.12
CA LEU A 113 20.00 -7.41 -1.91
C LEU A 113 21.27 -7.71 -1.11
N GLY A 114 21.81 -8.92 -1.26
CA GLY A 114 22.96 -9.38 -0.50
C GLY A 114 22.69 -9.31 1.00
N GLU A 115 23.68 -8.86 1.77
CA GLU A 115 23.56 -8.70 3.23
C GLU A 115 22.75 -7.48 3.66
N ARG A 116 22.26 -6.69 2.71
CA ARG A 116 21.48 -5.47 2.99
C ARG A 116 20.04 -5.73 3.39
N ALA A 117 19.55 -6.92 3.14
CA ALA A 117 18.18 -7.26 3.45
C ALA A 117 18.11 -8.24 4.60
N ILE A 118 17.32 -7.88 5.60
CA ILE A 118 16.95 -8.79 6.68
C ILE A 118 15.47 -9.07 6.54
N LEU A 119 15.11 -10.35 6.50
CA LEU A 119 13.72 -10.77 6.56
C LEU A 119 13.22 -10.63 7.99
N GLN A 120 12.31 -9.69 8.21
CA GLN A 120 11.67 -9.47 9.49
C GLN A 120 10.16 -9.41 9.31
N ASN A 121 9.42 -10.24 10.04
CA ASN A 121 7.95 -10.32 9.98
C ASN A 121 7.41 -10.51 8.56
N GLY A 122 8.08 -11.31 7.73
CA GLY A 122 7.69 -11.53 6.34
C GLY A 122 8.00 -10.37 5.40
N ARG A 123 8.72 -9.36 5.84
CA ARG A 123 9.14 -8.23 5.05
C ARG A 123 10.66 -8.14 5.01
N TYR A 124 11.21 -7.78 3.86
CA TYR A 124 12.61 -7.44 3.75
C TYR A 124 12.83 -6.01 4.26
N ILE A 125 13.68 -5.88 5.26
CA ILE A 125 14.11 -4.58 5.77
C ILE A 125 15.51 -4.32 5.23
N TYR A 126 15.67 -3.21 4.54
CA TYR A 126 16.95 -2.79 4.01
C TYR A 126 17.73 -2.08 5.11
N HIS A 127 18.95 -2.53 5.34
CA HIS A 127 19.93 -1.69 6.01
C HIS A 127 20.46 -0.69 5.00
N ASP A 128 20.23 0.57 5.26
CA ASP A 128 20.88 1.62 4.52
C ASP A 128 22.31 1.74 5.06
N ASP A 129 23.28 1.30 4.26
CA ASP A 129 24.70 1.41 4.57
C ASP A 129 25.26 2.79 4.24
N ALA A 130 24.40 3.76 4.11
CA ALA A 130 24.85 5.12 3.83
C ALA A 130 25.71 5.68 4.95
#